data_7ed53c4b2f9fc000a574be9c3c8811eb
#
_entry.id   7ed53c4b2f9fc000a574be9c3c8811eb
#
_cell.length_a   1.000
_cell.length_b   1.000
_cell.length_c   1.000
_cell.angle_alpha   90.00
_cell.angle_beta   90.00
_cell.angle_gamma   90.00
#
_symmetry.space_group_name_H-M   'P 1'
#
loop_
_entity.id
_entity.type
_entity.pdbx_description
1 polymer ?
#
loop_
_entity_poly.entity_id
_entity_poly.type
_entity_poly.pdbx_seq_one_letter_code
_entity_poly.pdbx_strand_id
1 'polypeptide(L)'
;VVVVPVTDDGAHVLLVRQYRVACDRALLEVPAGKRDVAGEAPEATARRELEEETGHRARSVVALAEFFNTPGFCDEYTYLFAALGLEVLPTRDTQTAEEAAMEIETVPLAEVGRLIAAREIVDAKTIIGLLLTQAHLAGGS
;
A
#
# COMPACT_ATOMS: atom_id res chain seq x y z
N VAL A 1 7.19 -2.46 -5.38
CA VAL A 1 6.80 -2.94 -4.05
C VAL A 1 5.54 -2.24 -3.61
N VAL A 2 4.64 -2.97 -2.99
CA VAL A 2 3.35 -2.49 -2.47
C VAL A 2 3.23 -2.93 -1.01
N VAL A 3 2.77 -2.05 -0.15
CA VAL A 3 2.60 -2.34 1.27
C VAL A 3 1.22 -1.92 1.76
N VAL A 4 0.53 -2.80 2.49
CA VAL A 4 -0.78 -2.53 3.11
C VAL A 4 -0.56 -2.22 4.59
N PRO A 5 -0.65 -0.96 5.02
CA PRO A 5 -0.47 -0.59 6.42
C PRO A 5 -1.74 -0.84 7.22
N VAL A 6 -1.67 -1.73 8.20
CA VAL A 6 -2.78 -2.07 9.10
C VAL A 6 -2.58 -1.40 10.44
N THR A 7 -3.58 -0.68 10.92
CA THR A 7 -3.57 -0.03 12.22
C THR A 7 -3.50 -1.03 13.36
N ASP A 8 -3.06 -0.59 14.56
CA ASP A 8 -2.84 -1.47 15.71
C ASP A 8 -4.10 -2.19 16.19
N ASP A 9 -5.29 -1.64 15.93
CA ASP A 9 -6.56 -2.29 16.25
C ASP A 9 -6.90 -3.44 15.27
N GLY A 10 -6.13 -3.59 14.18
CA GLY A 10 -6.38 -4.59 13.14
C GLY A 10 -7.66 -4.35 12.32
N ALA A 11 -8.32 -3.20 12.50
CA ALA A 11 -9.62 -2.92 11.90
C ALA A 11 -9.58 -1.90 10.77
N HIS A 12 -8.47 -1.18 10.61
CA HIS A 12 -8.32 -0.13 9.59
C HIS A 12 -7.02 -0.30 8.81
N VAL A 13 -6.99 0.30 7.64
CA VAL A 13 -5.78 0.44 6.81
C VAL A 13 -5.56 1.91 6.48
N LEU A 14 -4.29 2.26 6.24
CA LEU A 14 -3.93 3.57 5.72
C LEU A 14 -3.81 3.49 4.20
N LEU A 15 -4.54 4.34 3.52
CA LEU A 15 -4.46 4.50 2.07
C LEU A 15 -3.97 5.89 1.74
N VAL A 16 -3.42 6.06 0.56
CA VAL A 16 -2.98 7.35 0.03
C VAL A 16 -3.83 7.73 -1.17
N ARG A 17 -4.21 8.99 -1.25
CA ARG A 17 -4.89 9.53 -2.42
C ARG A 17 -3.86 10.20 -3.31
N GLN A 18 -3.72 9.70 -4.53
CA GLN A 18 -2.71 10.13 -5.48
C GLN A 18 -3.32 10.38 -6.86
N TYR A 19 -3.01 11.53 -7.46
CA TYR A 19 -3.37 11.80 -8.86
C TYR A 19 -2.53 10.94 -9.80
N ARG A 20 -3.20 10.26 -10.72
CA ARG A 20 -2.57 9.43 -11.75
C ARG A 20 -2.83 10.02 -13.13
N VAL A 21 -1.80 10.58 -13.74
CA VAL A 21 -1.89 11.23 -15.07
C VAL A 21 -2.47 10.29 -16.13
N ALA A 22 -2.06 9.02 -16.13
CA ALA A 22 -2.55 8.02 -17.08
C ALA A 22 -4.07 7.80 -17.02
N CYS A 23 -4.67 8.00 -15.87
CA CYS A 23 -6.12 7.83 -15.66
C CYS A 23 -6.86 9.17 -15.58
N ASP A 24 -6.13 10.28 -15.56
CA ASP A 24 -6.66 11.66 -15.39
C ASP A 24 -7.60 11.79 -14.18
N ARG A 25 -7.21 11.17 -13.05
CA ARG A 25 -7.97 11.23 -11.80
C ARG A 25 -7.13 10.85 -10.59
N ALA A 26 -7.57 11.31 -9.43
CA ALA A 26 -7.01 10.83 -8.17
C ALA A 26 -7.55 9.44 -7.85
N LEU A 27 -6.65 8.52 -7.47
CA LEU A 27 -6.98 7.18 -7.03
C LEU A 27 -6.67 7.01 -5.54
N LEU A 28 -7.47 6.21 -4.87
CA LEU A 28 -7.22 5.76 -3.51
C LEU A 28 -6.42 4.46 -3.59
N GLU A 29 -5.18 4.48 -3.09
CA GLU A 29 -4.20 3.41 -3.27
C GLU A 29 -3.52 3.03 -1.96
N VAL A 30 -3.03 1.80 -1.90
CA VAL A 30 -2.03 1.43 -0.88
C VAL A 30 -0.67 2.06 -1.20
N PRO A 31 0.16 2.39 -0.20
CA PRO A 31 1.52 2.89 -0.43
C PRO A 31 2.32 1.95 -1.33
N ALA A 32 3.03 2.52 -2.28
CA ALA A 32 3.81 1.77 -3.26
C ALA A 32 4.99 2.56 -3.80
N GLY A 33 6.09 1.90 -4.07
CA GLY A 33 7.26 2.52 -4.67
C GLY A 33 8.11 1.57 -5.46
N LYS A 34 9.01 2.15 -6.24
CA LYS A 34 9.93 1.42 -7.10
C LYS A 34 11.14 0.91 -6.33
N ARG A 35 11.67 -0.21 -6.77
CA ARG A 35 12.96 -0.73 -6.32
C ARG A 35 14.11 -0.05 -7.09
N ASP A 36 14.34 1.22 -6.81
CA ASP A 36 15.34 2.07 -7.46
C ASP A 36 16.66 2.15 -6.69
N VAL A 37 16.72 1.58 -5.49
CA VAL A 37 17.95 1.47 -4.71
C VAL A 37 18.63 0.14 -5.02
N ALA A 38 19.85 0.20 -5.57
CA ALA A 38 20.60 -1.00 -5.93
C ALA A 38 20.85 -1.90 -4.72
N GLY A 39 20.51 -3.19 -4.84
CA GLY A 39 20.70 -4.19 -3.79
C GLY A 39 19.70 -4.13 -2.63
N GLU A 40 18.74 -3.21 -2.66
CA GLU A 40 17.69 -3.16 -1.64
C GLU A 40 16.72 -4.33 -1.79
N ALA A 41 16.53 -5.09 -0.70
CA ALA A 41 15.55 -6.18 -0.68
C ALA A 41 14.10 -5.62 -0.76
N PRO A 42 13.14 -6.36 -1.34
CA PRO A 42 11.76 -5.89 -1.46
C PRO A 42 11.13 -5.48 -0.13
N GLU A 43 11.38 -6.21 0.97
CA GLU A 43 10.89 -5.83 2.30
C GLU A 43 11.47 -4.50 2.79
N ALA A 44 12.75 -4.23 2.53
CA ALA A 44 13.38 -2.96 2.91
C ALA A 44 12.76 -1.79 2.13
N THR A 45 12.47 -1.99 0.84
CA THR A 45 11.73 -1.02 0.03
C THR A 45 10.34 -0.77 0.62
N ALA A 46 9.61 -1.84 1.00
CA ALA A 46 8.28 -1.70 1.61
C ALA A 46 8.30 -0.85 2.88
N ARG A 47 9.29 -1.06 3.74
CA ARG A 47 9.47 -0.26 4.97
C ARG A 47 9.77 1.20 4.68
N ARG A 48 10.66 1.46 3.73
CA ARG A 48 11.03 2.82 3.32
C ARG A 48 9.84 3.57 2.74
N GLU A 49 9.13 2.98 1.80
CA GLU A 49 7.94 3.59 1.17
C GLU A 49 6.82 3.86 2.19
N LEU A 50 6.61 2.96 3.14
CA LEU A 50 5.67 3.17 4.24
C LEU A 50 6.00 4.43 5.04
N GLU A 51 7.28 4.60 5.41
CA GLU A 51 7.74 5.76 6.17
C GLU A 51 7.61 7.06 5.35
N GLU A 52 8.06 7.05 4.09
CA GLU A 52 8.03 8.21 3.20
C GLU A 52 6.61 8.66 2.87
N GLU A 53 5.73 7.74 2.50
CA GLU A 53 4.37 8.06 2.06
C GLU A 53 3.38 8.28 3.21
N THR A 54 3.55 7.60 4.35
CA THR A 54 2.56 7.67 5.43
C THR A 54 3.07 8.27 6.73
N GLY A 55 4.38 8.37 6.93
CA GLY A 55 4.96 8.79 8.21
C GLY A 55 4.80 7.75 9.32
N HIS A 56 4.65 6.49 8.97
CA HIS A 56 4.53 5.38 9.93
C HIS A 56 5.64 4.36 9.73
N ARG A 57 6.05 3.74 10.82
CA ARG A 57 6.96 2.58 10.86
C ARG A 57 6.19 1.35 11.30
N ALA A 58 6.49 0.20 10.71
CA ALA A 58 5.88 -1.07 11.11
C ALA A 58 6.83 -1.91 11.95
N ARG A 59 6.32 -2.53 13.01
CA ARG A 59 7.06 -3.53 13.78
C ARG A 59 7.27 -4.82 12.98
N SER A 60 6.28 -5.21 12.19
CA SER A 60 6.31 -6.41 11.36
C SER A 60 5.87 -6.12 9.94
N VAL A 61 6.55 -6.74 8.99
CA VAL A 61 6.19 -6.72 7.56
C VAL A 61 6.11 -8.16 7.09
N VAL A 62 4.96 -8.54 6.53
CA VAL A 62 4.65 -9.91 6.11
C VAL A 62 4.46 -9.95 4.61
N ALA A 63 5.20 -10.83 3.93
CA ALA A 63 5.00 -11.05 2.50
C ALA A 63 3.66 -11.76 2.26
N LEU A 64 2.83 -11.22 1.37
CA LEU A 64 1.52 -11.77 1.04
C LEU A 64 1.49 -12.44 -0.35
N ALA A 65 2.05 -11.78 -1.34
CA ALA A 65 2.02 -12.27 -2.72
C ALA A 65 3.08 -11.59 -3.60
N GLU A 66 3.29 -12.18 -4.75
CA GLU A 66 4.05 -11.60 -5.86
C GLU A 66 3.28 -11.84 -7.15
N PHE A 67 3.26 -10.86 -8.05
CA PHE A 67 2.50 -10.99 -9.30
C PHE A 67 2.96 -10.02 -10.38
N PHE A 68 2.67 -10.36 -11.63
CA PHE A 68 2.74 -9.43 -12.75
C PHE A 68 1.47 -8.58 -12.78
N ASN A 69 1.61 -7.27 -12.96
CA ASN A 69 0.47 -6.34 -12.96
C ASN A 69 -0.39 -6.47 -14.23
N THR A 70 0.25 -6.44 -15.41
CA THR A 70 -0.41 -6.44 -16.72
C THR A 70 0.44 -7.20 -17.74
N PRO A 71 0.59 -8.53 -17.61
CA PRO A 71 1.53 -9.31 -18.44
C PRO A 71 1.17 -9.35 -19.92
N GLY A 72 -0.01 -8.86 -20.30
CA GLY A 72 -0.39 -8.75 -21.71
C GLY A 72 0.45 -7.75 -22.51
N PHE A 73 1.07 -6.74 -21.87
CA PHE A 73 1.90 -5.75 -22.56
C PHE A 73 3.02 -5.15 -21.69
N CYS A 74 3.08 -5.47 -20.41
CA CYS A 74 4.07 -4.91 -19.49
C CYS A 74 4.61 -5.99 -18.57
N ASP A 75 5.90 -5.97 -18.29
CA ASP A 75 6.59 -6.91 -17.40
C ASP A 75 6.72 -6.42 -15.97
N GLU A 76 5.97 -5.38 -15.58
CA GLU A 76 5.98 -4.88 -14.22
C GLU A 76 5.59 -5.97 -13.22
N TYR A 77 6.48 -6.23 -12.27
CA TYR A 77 6.33 -7.24 -11.23
C TYR A 77 6.19 -6.59 -9.86
N THR A 78 5.23 -7.04 -9.09
CA THR A 78 4.90 -6.48 -7.77
C THR A 78 5.19 -7.46 -6.65
N TYR A 79 5.90 -6.99 -5.63
CA TYR A 79 6.05 -7.64 -4.33
C TYR A 79 5.07 -6.98 -3.36
N LEU A 80 4.19 -7.77 -2.78
CA LEU A 80 3.10 -7.30 -1.91
C LEU A 80 3.33 -7.71 -0.47
N PHE A 81 3.24 -6.75 0.44
CA PHE A 81 3.40 -6.94 1.88
C PHE A 81 2.24 -6.35 2.67
N ALA A 82 1.96 -6.93 3.84
CA ALA A 82 1.21 -6.26 4.90
C ALA A 82 2.17 -5.71 5.95
N ALA A 83 1.91 -4.51 6.44
CA ALA A 83 2.66 -3.86 7.51
C ALA A 83 1.80 -3.80 8.78
N LEU A 84 2.30 -4.39 9.87
CA LEU A 84 1.58 -4.55 11.13
C LEU A 84 2.31 -3.87 12.28
N GLY A 85 1.57 -3.43 13.30
CA GLY A 85 2.13 -2.76 14.45
C GLY A 85 2.69 -1.38 14.07
N LEU A 86 1.84 -0.51 13.58
CA LEU A 86 2.24 0.82 13.12
C LEU A 86 2.59 1.75 14.27
N GLU A 87 3.68 2.46 14.13
CA GLU A 87 4.11 3.54 15.00
C GLU A 87 4.17 4.84 14.19
N VAL A 88 3.59 5.92 14.73
CA VAL A 88 3.64 7.24 14.10
C VAL A 88 5.04 7.81 14.29
N LEU A 89 5.67 8.23 13.21
CA LEU A 89 6.96 8.92 13.24
C LEU A 89 6.76 10.41 13.56
N PRO A 90 7.75 11.08 14.19
CA PRO A 90 7.67 12.51 14.51
C PRO A 90 7.47 13.39 13.27
N THR A 91 8.04 12.98 12.15
CA THR A 91 7.94 13.67 10.86
C THR A 91 7.79 12.65 9.73
N ARG A 92 7.08 13.03 8.68
CA ARG A 92 7.04 12.30 7.42
C ARG A 92 8.16 12.85 6.53
N ASP A 93 9.16 12.04 6.27
CA ASP A 93 10.31 12.42 5.43
C ASP A 93 10.02 12.12 3.96
N THR A 94 9.34 13.04 3.31
CA THR A 94 8.98 12.92 1.89
C THR A 94 10.16 13.30 1.00
N GLN A 95 10.46 12.47 0.01
CA GLN A 95 11.57 12.67 -0.92
C GLN A 95 11.15 13.44 -2.16
N THR A 96 9.86 13.49 -2.47
CA THR A 96 9.32 14.13 -3.67
C THR A 96 8.16 15.06 -3.36
N ALA A 97 7.88 15.99 -4.29
CA ALA A 97 6.70 16.86 -4.21
C ALA A 97 5.40 16.04 -4.31
N GLU A 98 5.41 14.93 -5.04
CA GLU A 98 4.26 14.02 -5.16
C GLU A 98 3.94 13.39 -3.81
N GLU A 99 4.93 12.84 -3.11
CA GLU A 99 4.75 12.27 -1.77
C GLU A 99 4.25 13.31 -0.77
N ALA A 100 4.80 14.54 -0.82
CA ALA A 100 4.36 15.64 0.05
C ALA A 100 2.90 16.04 -0.20
N ALA A 101 2.40 15.86 -1.42
CA ALA A 101 1.03 16.18 -1.83
C ALA A 101 0.03 15.04 -1.59
N MET A 102 0.49 13.82 -1.25
CA MET A 102 -0.39 12.70 -0.96
C MET A 102 -1.19 12.93 0.32
N GLU A 103 -2.50 12.73 0.23
CA GLU A 103 -3.39 12.70 1.39
C GLU A 103 -3.49 11.28 1.92
N ILE A 104 -3.38 11.12 3.25
CA ILE A 104 -3.51 9.84 3.92
C ILE A 104 -4.94 9.70 4.43
N GLU A 105 -5.60 8.61 4.07
CA GLU A 105 -6.94 8.27 4.52
C GLU A 105 -6.92 6.97 5.34
N THR A 106 -7.57 7.00 6.50
CA THR A 106 -7.81 5.80 7.31
C THR A 106 -9.12 5.18 6.89
N VAL A 107 -9.09 3.94 6.43
CA VAL A 107 -10.25 3.23 5.88
C VAL A 107 -10.53 1.97 6.70
N PRO A 108 -11.78 1.75 7.16
CA PRO A 108 -12.15 0.51 7.82
C PRO A 108 -12.00 -0.68 6.87
N LEU A 109 -11.34 -1.75 7.30
CA LEU A 109 -11.23 -2.98 6.52
C LEU A 109 -12.61 -3.56 6.17
N ALA A 110 -13.60 -3.39 7.04
CA ALA A 110 -14.97 -3.82 6.79
C ALA A 110 -15.63 -3.11 5.59
N GLU A 111 -15.17 -1.91 5.22
CA GLU A 111 -15.71 -1.13 4.10
C GLU A 111 -15.06 -1.46 2.74
N VAL A 112 -13.97 -2.21 2.73
CA VAL A 112 -13.19 -2.49 1.51
C VAL A 112 -14.06 -3.09 0.41
N GLY A 113 -14.86 -4.09 0.71
CA GLY A 113 -15.74 -4.73 -0.27
C GLY A 113 -16.75 -3.75 -0.89
N ARG A 114 -17.33 -2.87 -0.07
CA ARG A 114 -18.25 -1.81 -0.52
C ARG A 114 -17.53 -0.81 -1.42
N LEU A 115 -16.35 -0.35 -1.02
CA LEU A 115 -15.57 0.62 -1.79
C LEU A 115 -15.13 0.08 -3.16
N ILE A 116 -14.79 -1.20 -3.24
CA ILE A 116 -14.50 -1.88 -4.51
C ILE A 116 -15.75 -1.97 -5.38
N ALA A 117 -16.88 -2.44 -4.82
CA ALA A 117 -18.14 -2.55 -5.55
C ALA A 117 -18.65 -1.21 -6.05
N ALA A 118 -18.47 -0.14 -5.28
CA ALA A 118 -18.84 1.23 -5.64
C ALA A 118 -17.84 1.90 -6.62
N ARG A 119 -16.75 1.22 -6.97
CA ARG A 119 -15.66 1.75 -7.81
C ARG A 119 -14.97 2.99 -7.23
N GLU A 120 -14.96 3.10 -5.93
CA GLU A 120 -14.17 4.09 -5.19
C GLU A 120 -12.71 3.63 -5.04
N ILE A 121 -12.47 2.31 -4.99
CA ILE A 121 -11.16 1.68 -5.11
C ILE A 121 -11.13 0.91 -6.43
N VAL A 122 -10.25 1.32 -7.35
CA VAL A 122 -10.15 0.78 -8.71
C VAL A 122 -8.73 0.42 -9.13
N ASP A 123 -7.74 0.67 -8.27
CA ASP A 123 -6.35 0.26 -8.52
C ASP A 123 -6.18 -1.23 -8.23
N ALA A 124 -5.66 -1.98 -9.21
CA ALA A 124 -5.52 -3.43 -9.11
C ALA A 124 -4.65 -3.87 -7.91
N LYS A 125 -3.51 -3.23 -7.70
CA LYS A 125 -2.58 -3.55 -6.59
C LYS A 125 -3.24 -3.34 -5.23
N THR A 126 -4.02 -2.26 -5.11
CA THR A 126 -4.78 -1.94 -3.90
C THR A 126 -5.86 -2.97 -3.64
N ILE A 127 -6.65 -3.35 -4.64
CA ILE A 127 -7.68 -4.39 -4.52
C ILE A 127 -7.06 -5.71 -4.06
N ILE A 128 -6.02 -6.17 -4.74
CA ILE A 128 -5.32 -7.42 -4.39
C ILE A 128 -4.76 -7.34 -2.96
N GLY A 129 -4.08 -6.24 -2.64
CA GLY A 129 -3.46 -6.04 -1.33
C GLY A 129 -4.46 -6.07 -0.20
N LEU A 130 -5.56 -5.35 -0.33
CA LEU A 130 -6.60 -5.29 0.69
C LEU A 130 -7.29 -6.63 0.92
N LEU A 131 -7.66 -7.35 -0.15
CA LEU A 131 -8.32 -8.65 -0.03
C LEU A 131 -7.39 -9.71 0.58
N LEU A 132 -6.12 -9.74 0.20
CA LEU A 132 -5.15 -10.68 0.78
C LEU A 132 -4.82 -10.33 2.24
N THR A 133 -4.78 -9.05 2.58
CA THR A 133 -4.60 -8.61 3.97
C THR A 133 -5.78 -9.04 4.83
N GLN A 134 -7.02 -8.87 4.36
CA GLN A 134 -8.21 -9.36 5.09
C GLN A 134 -8.14 -10.88 5.31
N ALA A 135 -7.76 -11.64 4.29
CA ALA A 135 -7.62 -13.09 4.41
C ALA A 135 -6.53 -13.48 5.42
N HIS A 136 -5.38 -12.80 5.41
CA HIS A 136 -4.29 -13.02 6.36
C HIS A 136 -4.72 -12.73 7.80
N LEU A 137 -5.38 -11.60 8.05
CA LEU A 137 -5.86 -11.21 9.38
C LEU A 137 -6.96 -12.13 9.91
N ALA A 138 -7.75 -12.75 9.04
CA ALA A 138 -8.77 -13.73 9.41
C ALA A 138 -8.18 -15.10 9.80
N GLY A 139 -6.84 -15.25 9.84
CA GLY A 139 -6.15 -16.47 10.19
C GLY A 139 -5.93 -17.43 9.01
N GLY A 140 -6.09 -16.95 7.80
CA GLY A 140 -5.66 -17.65 6.60
C GLY A 140 -4.13 -17.54 6.47
N SER A 141 -3.44 -18.64 6.67
CA SER A 141 -2.01 -18.77 6.36
C SER A 141 -1.81 -18.94 4.87
#